data_60bee63637c583e5c34ee6ad695387c4
#
_entry.id   60bee63637c583e5c34ee6ad695387c4
#
_cell.length_a   1.000
_cell.length_b   1.000
_cell.length_c   1.000
_cell.angle_alpha   90.00
_cell.angle_beta   90.00
_cell.angle_gamma   90.00
#
_symmetry.space_group_name_H-M   'P 1'
#
loop_
_entity.id
_entity.type
_entity.pdbx_description
1 polymer ?
#
loop_
_entity_poly.entity_id
_entity_poly.type
_entity_poly.pdbx_seq_one_letter_code
_entity_poly.pdbx_strand_id
1 'polypeptide(L)'
;MKWQNKSLSYWLRVLHRDLGYLMVGACLIYAVSGILLNHMNGKDPAFRTTEAAVQLEKGMQAEELLAAWNRQEDLPPVKRVLSIDESHHRLMLEGGVGVYDAASGCVDYEVHEKRPVVYWFNRLHYNRIQGWNLMGDFFAISLVFFAVSGLFMVKGKNGLAGRCLLYTSDAADDTPC
;
A
#
# COMPACT_ATOMS: atom_id res chain seq x y z
N MET A 1 -45.55 -6.50 22.67
CA MET A 1 -44.32 -5.79 22.37
C MET A 1 -44.63 -4.61 21.43
N LYS A 2 -44.64 -3.34 21.93
CA LYS A 2 -44.97 -2.20 21.11
C LYS A 2 -43.76 -1.84 20.23
N TRP A 3 -43.80 -2.15 18.94
CA TRP A 3 -42.90 -1.61 17.97
C TRP A 3 -43.16 -0.08 17.84
N GLN A 4 -42.45 0.71 18.63
CA GLN A 4 -42.49 2.16 18.42
C GLN A 4 -41.85 2.43 17.07
N ASN A 5 -42.56 3.15 16.19
CA ASN A 5 -42.03 3.66 14.91
C ASN A 5 -40.88 4.63 15.20
N LYS A 6 -39.66 4.06 15.31
CA LYS A 6 -38.45 4.86 15.48
C LYS A 6 -38.17 5.66 14.22
N SER A 7 -37.85 6.94 14.37
CA SER A 7 -37.60 7.82 13.22
C SER A 7 -36.42 7.33 12.36
N LEU A 8 -36.45 7.64 11.06
CA LEU A 8 -35.38 7.34 10.12
C LEU A 8 -34.00 7.76 10.67
N SER A 9 -33.93 8.95 11.29
CA SER A 9 -32.69 9.46 11.92
C SER A 9 -32.18 8.63 13.08
N TYR A 10 -33.03 7.86 13.74
CA TYR A 10 -32.59 6.92 14.77
C TYR A 10 -31.88 5.72 14.14
N TRP A 11 -32.48 5.13 13.10
CA TRP A 11 -31.91 3.98 12.41
C TRP A 11 -30.62 4.33 11.69
N LEU A 12 -30.55 5.49 11.07
CA LEU A 12 -29.30 5.98 10.44
C LEU A 12 -28.17 6.08 11.47
N ARG A 13 -28.42 6.61 12.67
CA ARG A 13 -27.38 6.69 13.73
C ARG A 13 -26.96 5.32 14.25
N VAL A 14 -27.90 4.41 14.43
CA VAL A 14 -27.58 3.04 14.88
C VAL A 14 -26.72 2.33 13.82
N LEU A 15 -27.18 2.35 12.56
CA LEU A 15 -26.46 1.69 11.49
C LEU A 15 -25.08 2.31 11.22
N HIS A 16 -24.98 3.65 11.24
CA HIS A 16 -23.70 4.35 11.10
C HIS A 16 -22.70 3.93 12.19
N ARG A 17 -23.15 3.89 13.44
CA ARG A 17 -22.33 3.48 14.59
C ARG A 17 -21.90 2.02 14.47
N ASP A 18 -22.83 1.13 14.25
CA ASP A 18 -22.58 -0.32 14.29
C ASP A 18 -21.70 -0.75 13.10
N LEU A 19 -21.97 -0.18 11.91
CA LEU A 19 -21.12 -0.36 10.74
C LEU A 19 -19.73 0.28 10.96
N GLY A 20 -19.67 1.44 11.64
CA GLY A 20 -18.41 2.10 12.00
C GLY A 20 -17.52 1.21 12.85
N TYR A 21 -18.06 0.56 13.89
CA TYR A 21 -17.31 -0.40 14.69
C TYR A 21 -16.83 -1.60 13.88
N LEU A 22 -17.66 -2.11 12.98
CA LEU A 22 -17.27 -3.21 12.10
C LEU A 22 -16.13 -2.83 11.17
N MET A 23 -16.12 -1.61 10.65
CA MET A 23 -15.16 -1.13 9.64
C MET A 23 -13.89 -0.51 10.21
N VAL A 24 -13.76 -0.31 11.53
CA VAL A 24 -12.61 0.38 12.14
C VAL A 24 -11.27 -0.26 11.76
N GLY A 25 -11.18 -1.59 11.75
CA GLY A 25 -9.96 -2.31 11.37
C GLY A 25 -9.58 -2.06 9.90
N ALA A 26 -10.55 -2.12 8.99
CA ALA A 26 -10.34 -1.81 7.58
C ALA A 26 -9.92 -0.35 7.39
N CYS A 27 -10.55 0.60 8.08
CA CYS A 27 -10.15 2.01 8.06
C CYS A 27 -8.69 2.21 8.43
N LEU A 28 -8.22 1.56 9.51
CA LEU A 28 -6.82 1.66 9.95
C LEU A 28 -5.85 1.07 8.92
N ILE A 29 -6.17 -0.11 8.36
CA ILE A 29 -5.35 -0.75 7.33
C ILE A 29 -5.22 0.16 6.11
N TYR A 30 -6.35 0.64 5.57
CA TYR A 30 -6.34 1.48 4.38
C TYR A 30 -5.73 2.86 4.64
N ALA A 31 -5.95 3.47 5.82
CA ALA A 31 -5.35 4.76 6.17
C ALA A 31 -3.83 4.66 6.29
N VAL A 32 -3.32 3.71 7.07
CA VAL A 32 -1.87 3.53 7.29
C VAL A 32 -1.18 3.15 5.99
N SER A 33 -1.71 2.16 5.26
CA SER A 33 -1.12 1.75 3.99
C SER A 33 -1.19 2.86 2.94
N GLY A 34 -2.28 3.63 2.88
CA GLY A 34 -2.40 4.77 1.97
C GLY A 34 -1.35 5.85 2.22
N ILE A 35 -1.10 6.19 3.50
CA ILE A 35 -0.03 7.15 3.87
C ILE A 35 1.34 6.61 3.44
N LEU A 36 1.64 5.34 3.73
CA LEU A 36 2.90 4.72 3.35
C LEU A 36 3.11 4.73 1.83
N LEU A 37 2.06 4.39 1.07
CA LEU A 37 2.09 4.38 -0.39
C LEU A 37 2.24 5.79 -0.99
N ASN A 38 1.63 6.79 -0.37
CA ASN A 38 1.72 8.18 -0.84
C ASN A 38 3.14 8.76 -0.65
N HIS A 39 3.95 8.20 0.23
CA HIS A 39 5.32 8.63 0.53
C HIS A 39 6.39 7.67 -0.01
N MET A 40 6.10 6.93 -1.07
CA MET A 40 7.03 5.92 -1.64
C MET A 40 8.35 6.50 -2.19
N ASN A 41 8.36 7.74 -2.66
CA ASN A 41 9.53 8.34 -3.32
C ASN A 41 10.17 7.42 -4.40
N GLY A 42 9.32 6.72 -5.16
CA GLY A 42 9.74 5.79 -6.21
C GLY A 42 10.14 4.39 -5.75
N LYS A 43 10.21 4.12 -4.44
CA LYS A 43 10.51 2.78 -3.88
C LYS A 43 9.31 2.26 -3.08
N ASP A 44 8.92 1.01 -3.28
CA ASP A 44 7.80 0.39 -2.54
C ASP A 44 8.16 0.26 -1.04
N PRO A 45 7.41 0.89 -0.12
CA PRO A 45 7.69 0.84 1.31
C PRO A 45 7.54 -0.58 1.90
N ALA A 46 6.89 -1.50 1.20
CA ALA A 46 6.77 -2.91 1.59
C ALA A 46 8.11 -3.66 1.54
N PHE A 47 9.10 -3.11 0.83
CA PHE A 47 10.42 -3.71 0.67
C PHE A 47 11.52 -2.77 1.16
N ARG A 48 12.55 -3.37 1.71
CA ARG A 48 13.84 -2.72 1.94
C ARG A 48 14.74 -3.11 0.77
N THR A 49 15.12 -2.15 -0.05
CA THR A 49 16.07 -2.37 -1.14
C THR A 49 17.48 -2.11 -0.63
N THR A 50 18.36 -3.10 -0.78
CA THR A 50 19.79 -2.98 -0.55
C THR A 50 20.49 -3.10 -1.88
N GLU A 51 21.27 -2.09 -2.25
CA GLU A 51 22.09 -2.04 -3.46
C GLU A 51 23.53 -2.29 -3.05
N ALA A 52 24.23 -3.17 -3.74
CA ALA A 52 25.63 -3.45 -3.51
C ALA A 52 26.32 -3.87 -4.82
N ALA A 53 27.66 -3.77 -4.83
CA ALA A 53 28.49 -4.19 -5.93
C ALA A 53 29.53 -5.20 -5.45
N VAL A 54 29.80 -6.20 -6.28
CA VAL A 54 30.81 -7.22 -6.04
C VAL A 54 31.74 -7.30 -7.24
N GLN A 55 33.04 -7.33 -6.97
CA GLN A 55 34.06 -7.50 -7.99
C GLN A 55 34.36 -9.00 -8.17
N LEU A 56 34.16 -9.49 -9.38
CA LEU A 56 34.53 -10.83 -9.81
C LEU A 56 35.58 -10.78 -10.94
N GLU A 57 35.94 -11.93 -11.46
CA GLU A 57 36.85 -12.01 -12.61
C GLU A 57 36.20 -11.46 -13.87
N LYS A 58 37.01 -10.95 -14.79
CA LYS A 58 36.55 -10.39 -16.07
C LYS A 58 36.32 -11.49 -17.12
N GLY A 59 35.37 -11.23 -18.02
CA GLY A 59 35.14 -12.08 -19.16
C GLY A 59 34.49 -13.41 -18.90
N MET A 60 33.88 -13.61 -17.70
CA MET A 60 33.19 -14.86 -17.38
C MET A 60 31.92 -15.05 -18.19
N GLN A 61 31.71 -16.29 -18.65
CA GLN A 61 30.47 -16.71 -19.25
C GLN A 61 29.43 -17.07 -18.15
N ALA A 62 28.17 -17.22 -18.54
CA ALA A 62 27.06 -17.41 -17.60
C ALA A 62 27.24 -18.57 -16.61
N GLU A 63 27.85 -19.70 -17.04
CA GLU A 63 28.09 -20.85 -16.18
C GLU A 63 29.22 -20.60 -15.16
N GLU A 64 30.31 -19.97 -15.63
CA GLU A 64 31.44 -19.58 -14.80
C GLU A 64 31.03 -18.51 -13.76
N LEU A 65 30.24 -17.53 -14.17
CA LEU A 65 29.68 -16.51 -13.32
C LEU A 65 28.79 -17.11 -12.23
N LEU A 66 27.93 -18.06 -12.57
CA LEU A 66 27.10 -18.78 -11.60
C LEU A 66 27.94 -19.54 -10.57
N ALA A 67 29.02 -20.22 -11.03
CA ALA A 67 29.91 -20.95 -10.16
C ALA A 67 30.72 -20.02 -9.24
N ALA A 68 31.22 -18.90 -9.77
CA ALA A 68 31.97 -17.90 -9.01
C ALA A 68 31.09 -17.20 -7.95
N TRP A 69 29.86 -16.87 -8.30
CA TRP A 69 28.89 -16.28 -7.39
C TRP A 69 28.53 -17.21 -6.23
N ASN A 70 28.24 -18.47 -6.51
CA ASN A 70 27.86 -19.47 -5.50
C ASN A 70 29.01 -19.90 -4.58
N ARG A 71 30.25 -19.53 -4.88
CA ARG A 71 31.39 -19.72 -3.96
C ARG A 71 31.46 -18.69 -2.84
N GLN A 72 30.71 -17.60 -2.96
CA GLN A 72 30.66 -16.54 -1.96
C GLN A 72 29.47 -16.78 -1.01
N GLU A 73 29.76 -17.10 0.25
CA GLU A 73 28.74 -17.48 1.24
C GLU A 73 27.82 -16.32 1.65
N ASP A 74 28.31 -15.08 1.51
CA ASP A 74 27.58 -13.86 1.95
C ASP A 74 26.62 -13.28 0.88
N LEU A 75 26.59 -13.88 -0.31
CA LEU A 75 25.78 -13.37 -1.41
C LEU A 75 24.42 -14.08 -1.51
N PRO A 76 23.36 -13.37 -1.96
CA PRO A 76 22.05 -13.95 -2.14
C PRO A 76 22.07 -15.05 -3.21
N PRO A 77 21.35 -16.17 -3.02
CA PRO A 77 21.38 -17.29 -3.96
C PRO A 77 20.84 -16.89 -5.34
N VAL A 78 21.53 -17.33 -6.39
CA VAL A 78 21.13 -17.12 -7.79
C VAL A 78 20.16 -18.21 -8.22
N LYS A 79 19.01 -17.81 -8.76
CA LYS A 79 18.04 -18.72 -9.39
C LYS A 79 18.40 -19.04 -10.83
N ARG A 80 18.87 -18.04 -11.56
CA ARG A 80 19.22 -18.17 -12.98
C ARG A 80 20.09 -17.00 -13.44
N VAL A 81 21.00 -17.28 -14.38
CA VAL A 81 21.75 -16.27 -15.13
C VAL A 81 21.18 -16.22 -16.55
N LEU A 82 20.96 -15.01 -17.07
CA LEU A 82 20.48 -14.74 -18.42
C LEU A 82 21.49 -13.85 -19.13
N SER A 83 21.98 -14.27 -20.28
CA SER A 83 22.80 -13.40 -21.12
C SER A 83 21.91 -12.36 -21.79
N ILE A 84 22.26 -11.08 -21.64
CA ILE A 84 21.60 -9.95 -22.31
C ILE A 84 22.30 -9.74 -23.66
N ASP A 85 23.63 -9.69 -23.63
CA ASP A 85 24.52 -9.59 -24.77
C ASP A 85 25.85 -10.31 -24.48
N GLU A 86 26.86 -10.15 -25.35
CA GLU A 86 28.19 -10.79 -25.18
C GLU A 86 28.95 -10.28 -23.95
N SER A 87 28.63 -9.08 -23.46
CA SER A 87 29.32 -8.42 -22.35
C SER A 87 28.52 -8.29 -21.07
N HIS A 88 27.21 -8.47 -21.13
CA HIS A 88 26.33 -8.30 -19.96
C HIS A 88 25.51 -9.53 -19.65
N HIS A 89 25.54 -9.96 -18.41
CA HIS A 89 24.73 -11.06 -17.90
C HIS A 89 23.86 -10.57 -16.74
N ARG A 90 22.58 -10.94 -16.78
CA ARG A 90 21.62 -10.65 -15.71
C ARG A 90 21.52 -11.83 -14.76
N LEU A 91 21.79 -11.61 -13.49
CA LEU A 91 21.62 -12.57 -12.43
C LEU A 91 20.23 -12.39 -11.81
N MET A 92 19.43 -13.45 -11.86
CA MET A 92 18.14 -13.50 -11.17
C MET A 92 18.38 -14.05 -9.77
N LEU A 93 18.40 -13.17 -8.76
CA LEU A 93 18.67 -13.52 -7.37
C LEU A 93 17.38 -13.92 -6.65
N GLU A 94 17.51 -14.56 -5.50
CA GLU A 94 16.36 -14.75 -4.61
C GLU A 94 15.99 -13.44 -3.93
N GLY A 95 14.90 -12.83 -4.45
CA GLY A 95 14.43 -11.52 -3.97
C GLY A 95 15.16 -10.31 -4.58
N GLY A 96 15.88 -10.49 -5.69
CA GLY A 96 16.60 -9.40 -6.30
C GLY A 96 17.04 -9.64 -7.73
N VAL A 97 17.81 -8.71 -8.27
CA VAL A 97 18.41 -8.81 -9.60
C VAL A 97 19.82 -8.21 -9.57
N GLY A 98 20.72 -8.78 -10.33
CA GLY A 98 22.05 -8.24 -10.55
C GLY A 98 22.37 -8.13 -12.03
N VAL A 99 23.32 -7.28 -12.38
CA VAL A 99 23.88 -7.15 -13.73
C VAL A 99 25.39 -7.27 -13.61
N TYR A 100 25.94 -8.25 -14.30
CA TYR A 100 27.37 -8.45 -14.46
C TYR A 100 27.83 -7.79 -15.75
N ASP A 101 28.89 -7.02 -15.68
CA ASP A 101 29.61 -6.47 -16.82
C ASP A 101 30.93 -7.22 -16.99
N ALA A 102 31.08 -7.96 -18.07
CA ALA A 102 32.28 -8.75 -18.37
C ALA A 102 33.53 -7.89 -18.62
N ALA A 103 33.38 -6.64 -19.04
CA ALA A 103 34.52 -5.77 -19.31
C ALA A 103 35.16 -5.25 -18.00
N SER A 104 34.37 -4.89 -17.03
CA SER A 104 34.82 -4.45 -15.70
C SER A 104 35.01 -5.61 -14.73
N GLY A 105 34.24 -6.68 -14.87
CA GLY A 105 34.14 -7.77 -13.89
C GLY A 105 33.26 -7.42 -12.70
N CYS A 106 32.55 -6.29 -12.74
CA CYS A 106 31.68 -5.84 -11.67
C CYS A 106 30.27 -6.43 -11.78
N VAL A 107 29.71 -6.83 -10.66
CA VAL A 107 28.28 -7.18 -10.54
C VAL A 107 27.61 -6.14 -9.66
N ASP A 108 26.79 -5.32 -10.24
CA ASP A 108 25.87 -4.45 -9.50
C ASP A 108 24.59 -5.24 -9.24
N TYR A 109 24.17 -5.32 -7.99
CA TYR A 109 22.97 -6.06 -7.63
C TYR A 109 22.12 -5.34 -6.60
N GLU A 110 20.82 -5.59 -6.66
CA GLU A 110 19.83 -5.11 -5.70
C GLU A 110 19.03 -6.28 -5.13
N VAL A 111 18.78 -6.23 -3.83
CA VAL A 111 17.95 -7.21 -3.11
C VAL A 111 16.82 -6.51 -2.39
N HIS A 112 15.63 -7.09 -2.48
CA HIS A 112 14.42 -6.58 -1.87
C HIS A 112 13.99 -7.48 -0.72
N GLU A 113 14.22 -7.04 0.51
CA GLU A 113 13.74 -7.71 1.71
C GLU A 113 12.34 -7.23 2.08
N LYS A 114 11.43 -8.16 2.35
CA LYS A 114 10.06 -7.83 2.75
C LYS A 114 10.03 -7.28 4.17
N ARG A 115 9.38 -6.14 4.36
CA ARG A 115 8.97 -5.64 5.68
C ARG A 115 7.62 -6.26 6.03
N PRO A 116 7.53 -7.27 6.92
CA PRO A 116 6.35 -8.13 7.01
C PRO A 116 5.04 -7.37 7.24
N VAL A 117 5.01 -6.43 8.18
CA VAL A 117 3.79 -5.67 8.50
C VAL A 117 3.36 -4.79 7.33
N VAL A 118 4.29 -3.98 6.78
CA VAL A 118 4.00 -3.06 5.67
C VAL A 118 3.63 -3.83 4.40
N TYR A 119 4.33 -4.95 4.14
CA TYR A 119 4.05 -5.83 3.02
C TYR A 119 2.62 -6.39 3.05
N TRP A 120 2.14 -6.84 4.22
CA TRP A 120 0.78 -7.35 4.34
C TRP A 120 -0.27 -6.25 4.20
N PHE A 121 -0.04 -5.05 4.78
CA PHE A 121 -0.95 -3.90 4.63
C PHE A 121 -1.06 -3.46 3.17
N ASN A 122 0.06 -3.39 2.44
CA ASN A 122 0.04 -3.06 1.02
C ASN A 122 -0.65 -4.13 0.18
N ARG A 123 -0.48 -5.41 0.50
CA ARG A 123 -1.20 -6.50 -0.19
C ARG A 123 -2.70 -6.41 -0.01
N LEU A 124 -3.16 -6.07 1.19
CA LEU A 124 -4.59 -5.83 1.48
C LEU A 124 -5.08 -4.59 0.72
N HIS A 125 -4.32 -3.51 0.74
CA HIS A 125 -4.67 -2.27 0.04
C HIS A 125 -4.82 -2.47 -1.47
N TYR A 126 -3.92 -3.22 -2.09
CA TYR A 126 -3.94 -3.50 -3.54
C TYR A 126 -4.83 -4.68 -3.94
N ASN A 127 -5.65 -5.21 -3.04
CA ASN A 127 -6.52 -6.37 -3.31
C ASN A 127 -5.74 -7.59 -3.88
N ARG A 128 -4.47 -7.77 -3.48
CA ARG A 128 -3.62 -8.88 -3.96
C ARG A 128 -3.80 -10.18 -3.16
N ILE A 129 -4.86 -10.25 -2.36
CA ILE A 129 -5.26 -11.44 -1.60
C ILE A 129 -6.57 -11.93 -2.18
N GLN A 130 -6.62 -13.21 -2.54
CA GLN A 130 -7.82 -13.82 -3.11
C GLN A 130 -9.01 -13.67 -2.14
N GLY A 131 -10.15 -13.21 -2.65
CA GLY A 131 -11.36 -12.97 -1.88
C GLY A 131 -11.42 -11.62 -1.15
N TRP A 132 -10.32 -10.88 -1.06
CA TRP A 132 -10.29 -9.58 -0.39
C TRP A 132 -11.04 -8.49 -1.16
N ASN A 133 -11.25 -8.67 -2.47
CA ASN A 133 -12.02 -7.73 -3.32
C ASN A 133 -13.41 -7.45 -2.74
N LEU A 134 -14.12 -8.50 -2.30
CA LEU A 134 -15.44 -8.37 -1.69
C LEU A 134 -15.41 -7.49 -0.43
N MET A 135 -14.36 -7.64 0.40
CA MET A 135 -14.16 -6.80 1.58
C MET A 135 -13.84 -5.36 1.20
N GLY A 136 -13.05 -5.16 0.14
CA GLY A 136 -12.73 -3.86 -0.41
C GLY A 136 -13.97 -3.13 -0.92
N ASP A 137 -14.83 -3.81 -1.67
CA ASP A 137 -16.08 -3.26 -2.19
C ASP A 137 -17.04 -2.90 -1.05
N PHE A 138 -17.20 -3.81 -0.07
CA PHE A 138 -18.03 -3.55 1.09
C PHE A 138 -17.51 -2.36 1.91
N PHE A 139 -16.19 -2.24 2.07
CA PHE A 139 -15.57 -1.09 2.72
C PHE A 139 -15.84 0.21 1.95
N ALA A 140 -15.67 0.23 0.62
CA ALA A 140 -15.93 1.40 -0.21
C ALA A 140 -17.39 1.86 -0.14
N ILE A 141 -18.36 0.92 -0.21
CA ILE A 141 -19.78 1.21 -0.05
C ILE A 141 -20.06 1.77 1.36
N SER A 142 -19.42 1.21 2.39
CA SER A 142 -19.54 1.70 3.77
C SER A 142 -19.04 3.13 3.92
N LEU A 143 -17.94 3.51 3.26
CA LEU A 143 -17.43 4.88 3.27
C LEU A 143 -18.42 5.86 2.64
N VAL A 144 -19.02 5.51 1.50
CA VAL A 144 -20.06 6.32 0.87
C VAL A 144 -21.26 6.49 1.82
N PHE A 145 -21.68 5.40 2.44
CA PHE A 145 -22.75 5.44 3.46
C PHE A 145 -22.39 6.35 4.64
N PHE A 146 -21.16 6.28 5.17
CA PHE A 146 -20.72 7.14 6.25
C PHE A 146 -20.71 8.61 5.86
N ALA A 147 -20.21 8.95 4.67
CA ALA A 147 -20.19 10.30 4.17
C ALA A 147 -21.62 10.87 4.08
N VAL A 148 -22.53 10.14 3.42
CA VAL A 148 -23.91 10.57 3.25
C VAL A 148 -24.66 10.61 4.59
N SER A 149 -24.63 9.54 5.38
CA SER A 149 -25.36 9.47 6.65
C SER A 149 -24.86 10.50 7.66
N GLY A 150 -23.54 10.78 7.68
CA GLY A 150 -22.93 11.80 8.52
C GLY A 150 -23.55 13.18 8.29
N LEU A 151 -23.75 13.57 7.02
CA LEU A 151 -24.39 14.83 6.66
C LEU A 151 -25.84 14.95 7.19
N PHE A 152 -26.59 13.85 7.18
CA PHE A 152 -28.00 13.83 7.61
C PHE A 152 -28.17 13.60 9.12
N MET A 153 -27.15 13.15 9.83
CA MET A 153 -27.22 12.93 11.28
C MET A 153 -27.17 14.23 12.09
N VAL A 154 -26.50 15.26 11.57
CA VAL A 154 -26.41 16.57 12.21
C VAL A 154 -27.72 17.32 12.01
N LYS A 155 -28.37 17.67 13.13
CA LYS A 155 -29.65 18.39 13.15
C LYS A 155 -29.48 19.81 13.67
N GLY A 156 -30.41 20.68 13.32
CA GLY A 156 -30.49 22.06 13.82
C GLY A 156 -29.62 23.02 13.02
N LYS A 157 -29.13 24.07 13.67
CA LYS A 157 -28.38 25.16 13.03
C LYS A 157 -27.08 24.69 12.35
N ASN A 158 -26.49 23.59 12.83
CA ASN A 158 -25.23 23.01 12.33
C ASN A 158 -25.47 21.88 11.33
N GLY A 159 -26.69 21.56 10.96
CA GLY A 159 -27.02 20.53 9.97
C GLY A 159 -26.96 21.05 8.55
N LEU A 160 -27.03 20.12 7.58
CA LEU A 160 -27.01 20.42 6.13
C LEU A 160 -28.06 21.47 5.71
N ALA A 161 -29.20 21.50 6.38
CA ALA A 161 -30.27 22.50 6.19
C ALA A 161 -30.06 23.78 7.00
N GLY A 162 -29.02 23.84 7.85
CA GLY A 162 -28.69 25.03 8.63
C GLY A 162 -27.79 25.97 7.83
N ARG A 163 -28.02 27.29 8.01
CA ARG A 163 -27.28 28.32 7.27
C ARG A 163 -25.77 28.27 7.50
N CYS A 164 -25.32 27.75 8.64
CA CYS A 164 -23.89 27.72 9.02
C CYS A 164 -23.02 26.85 8.10
N LEU A 165 -23.54 25.74 7.58
CA LEU A 165 -22.78 24.84 6.69
C LEU A 165 -22.68 25.40 5.25
N LEU A 166 -23.64 26.20 4.80
CA LEU A 166 -23.66 26.79 3.47
C LEU A 166 -22.88 28.13 3.39
N TYR A 167 -22.62 28.77 4.53
CA TYR A 167 -21.99 30.11 4.61
C TYR A 167 -20.54 30.10 5.11
N THR A 168 -19.90 28.95 5.26
CA THR A 168 -18.47 28.88 5.64
C THR A 168 -17.51 29.39 4.56
N SER A 169 -18.00 29.76 3.38
CA SER A 169 -17.19 30.40 2.34
C SER A 169 -17.23 31.93 2.36
N ASP A 170 -18.14 32.54 3.13
CA ASP A 170 -18.25 34.00 3.26
C ASP A 170 -17.60 34.45 4.60
N ALA A 171 -16.28 34.59 4.59
CA ALA A 171 -15.48 35.05 5.70
C ALA A 171 -15.63 36.56 5.97
N ALA A 172 -16.70 37.21 5.51
CA ALA A 172 -16.89 38.66 5.58
C ALA A 172 -18.01 39.12 6.52
N ASP A 173 -18.75 38.20 7.16
CA ASP A 173 -19.84 38.58 8.06
C ASP A 173 -19.63 37.99 9.46
N ASP A 174 -19.21 38.86 10.39
CA ASP A 174 -18.96 38.59 11.81
C ASP A 174 -20.26 38.30 12.60
N THR A 175 -21.15 37.47 12.11
CA THR A 175 -22.30 36.99 12.88
C THR A 175 -22.02 35.62 13.47
N PRO A 176 -21.90 35.47 14.80
CA PRO A 176 -21.70 34.19 15.44
C PRO A 176 -22.87 33.24 15.18
N CYS A 177 -22.56 32.02 14.70
CA CYS A 177 -23.51 30.94 14.59
C CYS A 177 -24.00 30.44 15.93
#